data_2522f92d9083e0709b43ff59b645416d
#
_entry.id   2522f92d9083e0709b43ff59b645416d
#
_cell.length_a   1.000
_cell.length_b   1.000
_cell.length_c   1.000
_cell.angle_alpha   90.00
_cell.angle_beta   90.00
_cell.angle_gamma   90.00
#
_symmetry.space_group_name_H-M   'P 1'
#
loop_
_entity.id
_entity.type
_entity.pdbx_description
1 polymer ?
#
loop_
_entity_poly.entity_id
_entity_poly.type
_entity_poly.pdbx_seq_one_letter_code
_entity_poly.pdbx_strand_id
1 'polypeptide(L)'
;MQAAAEPGVRLERMDGYVYAMAGAGLAHERTVARLIVALHDAARADGCEVLGSNRRFAVGEDSDFLPDVAVHCDPTDNDDYAGYRPCLVVEVLSRSTALDDLNLKVPRYQRVSSVQAILLVNPEPLYAESFVRAVDGWEHRHHRTPDDVIDLPCPHVSIRVGDLA
;
A
#
# COMPACT_ATOMS: atom_id res chain seq x y z
N MET A 1 -8.09 -16.75 -22.02
CA MET A 1 -9.30 -17.23 -21.29
C MET A 1 -9.22 -16.60 -19.90
N GLN A 2 -9.99 -15.55 -19.63
CA GLN A 2 -10.08 -14.99 -18.28
C GLN A 2 -10.90 -16.00 -17.45
N ALA A 3 -10.28 -16.59 -16.44
CA ALA A 3 -11.02 -17.34 -15.43
C ALA A 3 -12.00 -16.35 -14.78
N ALA A 4 -13.29 -16.61 -14.88
CA ALA A 4 -14.29 -15.85 -14.16
C ALA A 4 -14.04 -16.07 -12.67
N ALA A 5 -13.63 -15.02 -11.97
CA ALA A 5 -13.47 -15.07 -10.53
C ALA A 5 -14.84 -15.34 -9.89
N GLU A 6 -14.89 -16.25 -8.93
CA GLU A 6 -16.08 -16.40 -8.10
C GLU A 6 -16.42 -15.07 -7.43
N PRO A 7 -17.71 -14.69 -7.32
CA PRO A 7 -18.11 -13.45 -6.67
C PRO A 7 -17.53 -13.38 -5.24
N GLY A 8 -16.81 -12.30 -4.94
CA GLY A 8 -16.22 -12.07 -3.61
C GLY A 8 -14.78 -12.54 -3.42
N VAL A 9 -14.15 -13.18 -4.41
CA VAL A 9 -12.72 -13.52 -4.35
C VAL A 9 -11.89 -12.36 -4.87
N ARG A 10 -10.98 -11.84 -4.04
CA ARG A 10 -9.99 -10.84 -4.44
C ARG A 10 -8.82 -11.54 -5.11
N LEU A 11 -8.45 -11.08 -6.30
CA LEU A 11 -7.37 -11.67 -7.10
C LEU A 11 -6.31 -10.62 -7.40
N GLU A 12 -5.05 -10.99 -7.20
CA GLU A 12 -3.89 -10.27 -7.71
C GLU A 12 -3.26 -11.03 -8.87
N ARG A 13 -2.55 -10.33 -9.72
CA ARG A 13 -1.78 -10.92 -10.81
C ARG A 13 -0.31 -10.55 -10.64
N MET A 14 0.57 -11.53 -10.74
CA MET A 14 2.01 -11.35 -10.65
C MET A 14 2.69 -12.19 -11.74
N ASP A 15 3.45 -11.52 -12.61
CA ASP A 15 4.15 -12.16 -13.73
C ASP A 15 3.24 -13.04 -14.58
N GLY A 16 1.99 -12.58 -14.81
CA GLY A 16 0.96 -13.30 -15.55
C GLY A 16 0.18 -14.35 -14.76
N TYR A 17 0.62 -14.75 -13.59
CA TYR A 17 -0.08 -15.72 -12.73
C TYR A 17 -1.08 -15.01 -11.82
N VAL A 18 -2.24 -15.63 -11.64
CA VAL A 18 -3.34 -15.12 -10.81
C VAL A 18 -3.32 -15.81 -9.45
N TYR A 19 -3.34 -15.01 -8.39
CA TYR A 19 -3.33 -15.45 -6.99
C TYR A 19 -4.61 -14.99 -6.29
N ALA A 20 -5.26 -15.91 -5.58
CA ALA A 20 -6.37 -15.57 -4.70
C ALA A 20 -5.83 -15.01 -3.38
N MET A 21 -6.33 -13.84 -2.98
CA MET A 21 -5.97 -13.25 -1.69
C MET A 21 -6.74 -13.95 -0.57
N ALA A 22 -6.04 -14.34 0.49
CA ALA A 22 -6.66 -14.85 1.71
C ALA A 22 -7.43 -13.72 2.43
N GLY A 23 -8.43 -14.11 3.21
CA GLY A 23 -9.12 -13.17 4.10
C GLY A 23 -8.18 -12.59 5.16
N ALA A 24 -8.42 -11.36 5.55
CA ALA A 24 -7.63 -10.65 6.55
C ALA A 24 -8.10 -10.94 7.98
N GLY A 25 -7.16 -10.99 8.92
CA GLY A 25 -7.45 -11.10 10.34
C GLY A 25 -7.87 -9.76 10.98
N LEU A 26 -8.44 -9.80 12.17
CA LEU A 26 -8.93 -8.61 12.87
C LEU A 26 -7.85 -7.54 13.13
N ALA A 27 -6.63 -7.96 13.48
CA ALA A 27 -5.52 -7.03 13.69
C ALA A 27 -5.16 -6.27 12.41
N HIS A 28 -5.11 -6.96 11.28
CA HIS A 28 -4.91 -6.38 9.96
C HIS A 28 -5.98 -5.32 9.65
N GLU A 29 -7.26 -5.68 9.76
CA GLU A 29 -8.38 -4.77 9.47
C GLU A 29 -8.37 -3.52 10.36
N ARG A 30 -8.04 -3.66 11.65
CA ARG A 30 -7.89 -2.52 12.56
C ARG A 30 -6.77 -1.58 12.13
N THR A 31 -5.63 -2.13 11.76
CA THR A 31 -4.48 -1.34 11.31
C THR A 31 -4.79 -0.63 9.99
N VAL A 32 -5.45 -1.29 9.05
CA VAL A 32 -5.92 -0.65 7.79
C VAL A 32 -6.85 0.53 8.10
N ALA A 33 -7.83 0.35 8.99
CA ALA A 33 -8.76 1.42 9.36
C ALA A 33 -8.02 2.63 9.98
N ARG A 34 -7.04 2.40 10.87
CA ARG A 34 -6.24 3.46 11.49
C ARG A 34 -5.35 4.19 10.50
N LEU A 35 -4.75 3.45 9.57
CA LEU A 35 -3.97 4.04 8.47
C LEU A 35 -4.82 4.97 7.61
N ILE A 36 -6.03 4.56 7.23
CA ILE A 36 -6.95 5.42 6.48
C ILE A 36 -7.25 6.70 7.25
N VAL A 37 -7.55 6.61 8.55
CA VAL A 37 -7.81 7.78 9.40
C VAL A 37 -6.58 8.67 9.52
N ALA A 38 -5.40 8.10 9.76
CA ALA A 38 -4.16 8.86 9.92
C ALA A 38 -3.75 9.62 8.63
N LEU A 39 -4.08 9.07 7.47
CA LEU A 39 -3.72 9.65 6.17
C LEU A 39 -4.77 10.63 5.64
N HIS A 40 -6.04 10.52 6.05
CA HIS A 40 -7.16 11.18 5.40
C HIS A 40 -7.06 12.71 5.36
N ASP A 41 -6.79 13.37 6.49
CA ASP A 41 -6.80 14.83 6.54
C ASP A 41 -5.60 15.44 5.81
N ALA A 42 -4.44 14.80 5.92
CA ALA A 42 -3.25 15.21 5.19
C ALA A 42 -3.43 15.03 3.68
N ALA A 43 -3.99 13.90 3.25
CA ALA A 43 -4.29 13.66 1.84
C ALA A 43 -5.23 14.73 1.28
N ARG A 44 -6.32 15.05 1.99
CA ARG A 44 -7.25 16.12 1.58
C ARG A 44 -6.57 17.48 1.50
N ALA A 45 -5.69 17.80 2.44
CA ALA A 45 -4.96 19.07 2.43
C ALA A 45 -4.03 19.20 1.21
N ASP A 46 -3.46 18.08 0.76
CA ASP A 46 -2.59 18.01 -0.42
C ASP A 46 -3.37 17.82 -1.74
N GLY A 47 -4.71 17.82 -1.70
CA GLY A 47 -5.55 17.59 -2.89
C GLY A 47 -5.55 16.15 -3.38
N CYS A 48 -5.28 15.21 -2.47
CA CYS A 48 -5.20 13.77 -2.73
C CYS A 48 -6.38 13.01 -2.11
N GLU A 49 -6.51 11.74 -2.48
CA GLU A 49 -7.52 10.82 -1.95
C GLU A 49 -6.86 9.59 -1.33
N VAL A 50 -7.45 9.10 -0.23
CA VAL A 50 -7.07 7.81 0.37
C VAL A 50 -8.02 6.75 -0.14
N LEU A 51 -7.47 5.69 -0.70
CA LEU A 51 -8.21 4.57 -1.28
C LEU A 51 -7.93 3.29 -0.50
N GLY A 52 -8.95 2.48 -0.32
CA GLY A 52 -8.84 1.16 0.30
C GLY A 52 -8.53 0.05 -0.70
N SER A 53 -8.53 -1.17 -0.21
CA SER A 53 -7.96 -2.38 -0.83
C SER A 53 -8.68 -2.95 -2.07
N ASN A 54 -9.70 -2.30 -2.60
CA ASN A 54 -10.41 -2.80 -3.78
C ASN A 54 -10.00 -2.13 -5.10
N ARG A 55 -9.09 -1.17 -5.03
CA ARG A 55 -8.60 -0.47 -6.22
C ARG A 55 -7.37 -1.19 -6.77
N ARG A 56 -7.48 -1.65 -8.03
CA ARG A 56 -6.41 -2.36 -8.74
C ARG A 56 -5.31 -1.38 -9.14
N PHE A 57 -4.08 -1.73 -8.86
CA PHE A 57 -2.87 -0.99 -9.24
C PHE A 57 -2.01 -1.81 -10.20
N ALA A 58 -1.90 -1.36 -11.45
CA ALA A 58 -1.02 -1.97 -12.44
C ALA A 58 0.43 -1.54 -12.19
N VAL A 59 1.30 -2.50 -11.92
CA VAL A 59 2.73 -2.27 -11.64
C VAL A 59 3.65 -2.71 -12.79
N GLY A 60 3.04 -3.12 -13.91
CA GLY A 60 3.70 -3.58 -15.12
C GLY A 60 2.67 -4.19 -16.07
N GLU A 61 3.14 -4.75 -17.20
CA GLU A 61 2.24 -5.34 -18.19
C GLU A 61 1.54 -6.60 -17.67
N ASP A 62 2.24 -7.38 -16.83
CA ASP A 62 1.81 -8.69 -16.35
C ASP A 62 1.54 -8.75 -14.83
N SER A 63 1.49 -7.60 -14.17
CA SER A 63 1.32 -7.57 -12.71
C SER A 63 0.38 -6.46 -12.28
N ASP A 64 -0.62 -6.85 -11.48
CA ASP A 64 -1.60 -5.96 -10.85
C ASP A 64 -1.77 -6.36 -9.39
N PHE A 65 -1.72 -5.40 -8.49
CA PHE A 65 -1.92 -5.62 -7.07
C PHE A 65 -3.14 -4.85 -6.54
N LEU A 66 -3.59 -5.23 -5.35
CA LEU A 66 -4.65 -4.59 -4.60
C LEU A 66 -4.08 -4.13 -3.25
N PRO A 67 -3.34 -3.00 -3.21
CA PRO A 67 -2.77 -2.51 -1.95
C PRO A 67 -3.83 -2.33 -0.87
N ASP A 68 -3.49 -2.58 0.39
CA ASP A 68 -4.43 -2.42 1.49
C ASP A 68 -4.89 -0.97 1.66
N VAL A 69 -3.95 -0.02 1.50
CA VAL A 69 -4.24 1.42 1.43
C VAL A 69 -3.36 2.05 0.37
N ALA A 70 -3.90 3.03 -0.34
CA ALA A 70 -3.12 3.85 -1.26
C ALA A 70 -3.55 5.31 -1.20
N VAL A 71 -2.64 6.21 -1.54
CA VAL A 71 -2.94 7.63 -1.72
C VAL A 71 -2.63 8.02 -3.15
N HIS A 72 -3.56 8.74 -3.75
CA HIS A 72 -3.48 9.16 -5.13
C HIS A 72 -3.85 10.65 -5.25
N CYS A 73 -3.08 11.38 -6.05
CA CYS A 73 -3.14 12.85 -6.14
C CYS A 73 -3.41 13.36 -7.55
N ASP A 74 -3.71 12.49 -8.50
CA ASP A 74 -3.98 12.90 -9.88
C ASP A 74 -5.49 13.09 -10.10
N PRO A 75 -6.01 14.34 -10.18
CA PRO A 75 -7.44 14.59 -10.36
C PRO A 75 -7.95 14.17 -11.74
N THR A 76 -7.07 13.85 -12.68
CA THR A 76 -7.44 13.42 -14.03
C THR A 76 -7.59 11.90 -14.16
N ASP A 77 -7.16 11.15 -13.15
CA ASP A 77 -7.25 9.70 -13.08
C ASP A 77 -8.61 9.28 -12.51
N ASN A 78 -9.65 9.42 -13.34
CA ASN A 78 -11.05 9.14 -12.98
C ASN A 78 -11.58 7.83 -13.57
N ASP A 79 -10.71 6.95 -14.04
CA ASP A 79 -11.15 5.68 -14.57
C ASP A 79 -11.50 4.71 -13.43
N ASP A 80 -12.76 4.31 -13.34
CA ASP A 80 -13.27 3.42 -12.31
C ASP A 80 -12.65 2.01 -12.36
N TYR A 81 -12.10 1.60 -13.49
CA TYR A 81 -11.65 0.24 -13.75
C TYR A 81 -10.19 0.11 -14.18
N ALA A 82 -9.60 1.15 -14.74
CA ALA A 82 -8.20 1.15 -15.14
C ALA A 82 -7.27 1.42 -13.95
N GLY A 83 -5.99 1.15 -14.16
CA GLY A 83 -4.96 1.40 -13.17
C GLY A 83 -4.86 2.88 -12.82
N TYR A 84 -4.88 3.20 -11.55
CA TYR A 84 -4.58 4.52 -11.01
C TYR A 84 -3.08 4.65 -10.69
N ARG A 85 -2.64 5.88 -10.42
CA ARG A 85 -1.23 6.22 -10.16
C ARG A 85 -1.03 6.68 -8.72
N PRO A 86 -0.93 5.78 -7.74
CA PRO A 86 -0.72 6.17 -6.36
C PRO A 86 0.65 6.81 -6.15
N CYS A 87 0.73 7.76 -5.23
CA CYS A 87 1.99 8.31 -4.72
C CYS A 87 2.46 7.59 -3.46
N LEU A 88 1.54 7.03 -2.67
CA LEU A 88 1.81 6.17 -1.52
C LEU A 88 1.10 4.84 -1.71
N VAL A 89 1.81 3.76 -1.43
CA VAL A 89 1.28 2.40 -1.33
C VAL A 89 1.54 1.87 0.06
N VAL A 90 0.53 1.28 0.70
CA VAL A 90 0.63 0.66 2.02
C VAL A 90 0.16 -0.78 1.96
N GLU A 91 0.98 -1.69 2.47
CA GLU A 91 0.63 -3.08 2.71
C GLU A 91 0.66 -3.35 4.22
N VAL A 92 -0.41 -3.93 4.73
CA VAL A 92 -0.48 -4.41 6.11
C VAL A 92 -0.16 -5.89 6.11
N LEU A 93 0.97 -6.24 6.72
CA LEU A 93 1.53 -7.57 6.64
C LEU A 93 0.66 -8.60 7.38
N SER A 94 0.57 -9.78 6.80
CA SER A 94 0.03 -10.97 7.46
C SER A 94 1.12 -12.03 7.55
N ARG A 95 0.91 -13.05 8.39
CA ARG A 95 1.87 -14.15 8.51
C ARG A 95 2.10 -14.90 7.19
N SER A 96 1.11 -14.89 6.29
CA SER A 96 1.16 -15.60 5.02
C SER A 96 1.74 -14.77 3.88
N THR A 97 1.75 -13.43 3.97
CA THR A 97 2.13 -12.55 2.84
C THR A 97 3.38 -11.72 3.08
N ALA A 98 3.86 -11.62 4.33
CA ALA A 98 4.96 -10.70 4.68
C ALA A 98 6.22 -10.83 3.81
N LEU A 99 6.63 -12.05 3.46
CA LEU A 99 7.80 -12.28 2.58
C LEU A 99 7.51 -11.93 1.12
N ASP A 100 6.28 -12.19 0.66
CA ASP A 100 5.87 -11.88 -0.71
C ASP A 100 5.73 -10.37 -0.88
N ASP A 101 5.14 -9.68 0.10
CA ASP A 101 5.02 -8.22 0.09
C ASP A 101 6.40 -7.56 0.04
N LEU A 102 7.32 -7.99 0.90
CA LEU A 102 8.66 -7.42 0.95
C LEU A 102 9.49 -7.76 -0.30
N ASN A 103 9.55 -9.04 -0.68
CA ASN A 103 10.50 -9.50 -1.70
C ASN A 103 9.97 -9.37 -3.13
N LEU A 104 8.66 -9.42 -3.33
CA LEU A 104 8.04 -9.44 -4.63
C LEU A 104 7.31 -8.14 -4.99
N LYS A 105 6.51 -7.58 -4.07
CA LYS A 105 5.72 -6.38 -4.36
C LYS A 105 6.55 -5.10 -4.26
N VAL A 106 7.35 -4.93 -3.19
CA VAL A 106 8.15 -3.70 -3.00
C VAL A 106 9.02 -3.37 -4.21
N PRO A 107 9.83 -4.29 -4.79
CA PRO A 107 10.63 -3.97 -5.97
C PRO A 107 9.79 -3.58 -7.19
N ARG A 108 8.55 -4.07 -7.31
CA ARG A 108 7.66 -3.71 -8.41
C ARG A 108 7.07 -2.32 -8.20
N TYR A 109 6.61 -2.00 -6.99
CA TYR A 109 6.16 -0.65 -6.64
C TYR A 109 7.26 0.40 -6.87
N GLN A 110 8.49 0.09 -6.51
CA GLN A 110 9.65 0.98 -6.69
C GLN A 110 9.93 1.36 -8.16
N ARG A 111 9.53 0.53 -9.11
CA ARG A 111 9.69 0.81 -10.56
C ARG A 111 8.64 1.77 -11.10
N VAL A 112 7.52 1.95 -10.40
CA VAL A 112 6.44 2.84 -10.86
C VAL A 112 6.79 4.27 -10.50
N SER A 113 6.85 5.14 -11.50
CA SER A 113 7.34 6.53 -11.35
C SER A 113 6.47 7.40 -10.44
N SER A 114 5.16 7.14 -10.36
CA SER A 114 4.24 7.88 -9.49
C SER A 114 4.46 7.60 -8.01
N VAL A 115 4.95 6.40 -7.65
CA VAL A 115 5.13 5.99 -6.26
C VAL A 115 6.30 6.74 -5.64
N GLN A 116 6.03 7.52 -4.61
CA GLN A 116 7.01 8.30 -3.83
C GLN A 116 7.35 7.64 -2.52
N ALA A 117 6.42 6.86 -1.96
CA ALA A 117 6.65 6.11 -0.74
C ALA A 117 5.92 4.75 -0.76
N ILE A 118 6.49 3.79 -0.05
CA ILE A 118 5.90 2.48 0.23
C ILE A 118 6.00 2.28 1.74
N LEU A 119 4.92 1.89 2.37
CA LEU A 119 4.85 1.60 3.79
C LEU A 119 4.39 0.17 4.02
N LEU A 120 5.19 -0.60 4.73
CA LEU A 120 4.81 -1.93 5.22
C LEU A 120 4.54 -1.82 6.71
N VAL A 121 3.39 -2.30 7.17
CA VAL A 121 3.03 -2.28 8.59
C VAL A 121 2.72 -3.69 9.05
N ASN A 122 3.46 -4.17 10.04
CA ASN A 122 3.15 -5.43 10.72
C ASN A 122 2.30 -5.12 11.96
N PRO A 123 1.07 -5.65 12.07
CA PRO A 123 0.20 -5.33 13.19
C PRO A 123 0.59 -6.02 14.51
N GLU A 124 1.17 -7.23 14.46
CA GLU A 124 1.50 -8.04 15.64
C GLU A 124 2.74 -8.92 15.42
N PRO A 125 3.92 -8.59 16.05
CA PRO A 125 4.20 -7.40 16.84
C PRO A 125 4.20 -6.14 15.98
N LEU A 126 3.73 -5.01 16.54
CA LEU A 126 3.65 -3.77 15.80
C LEU A 126 5.03 -3.22 15.44
N TYR A 127 5.29 -3.09 14.16
CA TYR A 127 6.42 -2.36 13.59
C TYR A 127 6.08 -1.91 12.16
N ALA A 128 6.86 -1.01 11.61
CA ALA A 128 6.72 -0.59 10.23
C ALA A 128 8.07 -0.50 9.51
N GLU A 129 8.02 -0.60 8.20
CA GLU A 129 9.14 -0.32 7.31
C GLU A 129 8.69 0.68 6.25
N SER A 130 9.43 1.75 6.06
CA SER A 130 9.16 2.74 5.02
C SER A 130 10.26 2.77 3.98
N PHE A 131 9.85 2.86 2.72
CA PHE A 131 10.71 3.10 1.57
C PHE A 131 10.30 4.44 0.99
N VAL A 132 11.18 5.40 0.96
CA VAL A 132 10.92 6.75 0.43
C VAL A 132 11.84 7.00 -0.75
N ARG A 133 11.28 7.49 -1.86
CA ARG A 133 12.04 7.78 -3.07
C ARG A 133 13.00 8.94 -2.79
N ALA A 134 14.27 8.74 -3.13
CA ALA A 134 15.33 9.72 -3.03
C ALA A 134 15.90 10.03 -4.44
N VAL A 135 16.82 10.98 -4.52
CA VAL A 135 17.45 11.39 -5.79
C VAL A 135 18.16 10.20 -6.46
N ASP A 136 18.87 9.39 -5.66
CA ASP A 136 19.69 8.29 -6.14
C ASP A 136 19.13 6.91 -5.78
N GLY A 137 17.79 6.77 -5.66
CA GLY A 137 17.18 5.49 -5.35
C GLY A 137 16.11 5.56 -4.28
N TRP A 138 16.21 4.70 -3.26
CA TRP A 138 15.21 4.57 -2.22
C TRP A 138 15.87 4.53 -0.84
N GLU A 139 15.38 5.36 0.08
CA GLU A 139 15.74 5.26 1.50
C GLU A 139 14.83 4.24 2.17
N HIS A 140 15.42 3.24 2.83
CA HIS A 140 14.72 2.23 3.61
C HIS A 140 14.95 2.48 5.09
N ARG A 141 13.88 2.59 5.86
CA ARG A 141 13.92 2.81 7.31
C ARG A 141 13.05 1.81 8.04
N HIS A 142 13.52 1.36 9.21
CA HIS A 142 12.78 0.51 10.13
C HIS A 142 12.26 1.34 11.31
N HIS A 143 11.00 1.15 11.66
CA HIS A 143 10.31 1.80 12.77
C HIS A 143 9.84 0.70 13.73
N ARG A 144 10.54 0.52 14.84
CA ARG A 144 10.41 -0.66 15.72
C ARG A 144 9.78 -0.37 17.06
N THR A 145 9.66 0.90 17.42
CA THR A 145 9.07 1.32 18.70
C THR A 145 7.81 2.14 18.47
N PRO A 146 6.86 2.16 19.42
CA PRO A 146 5.65 2.97 19.31
C PRO A 146 5.91 4.48 19.16
N ASP A 147 7.07 4.96 19.62
CA ASP A 147 7.44 6.37 19.57
C ASP A 147 8.14 6.76 18.26
N ASP A 148 8.52 5.78 17.43
CA ASP A 148 9.11 6.06 16.13
C ASP A 148 8.10 6.80 15.24
N VAL A 149 8.63 7.76 14.46
CA VAL A 149 7.84 8.57 13.55
C VAL A 149 8.15 8.16 12.11
N ILE A 150 7.10 7.95 11.36
CA ILE A 150 7.12 7.66 9.92
C ILE A 150 6.81 8.96 9.19
N ASP A 151 7.81 9.53 8.52
CA ASP A 151 7.64 10.72 7.69
C ASP A 151 7.39 10.30 6.23
N LEU A 152 6.26 10.72 5.68
CA LEU A 152 5.85 10.42 4.32
C LEU A 152 5.81 11.69 3.48
N PRO A 153 6.38 11.69 2.26
CA PRO A 153 6.38 12.85 1.38
C PRO A 153 5.07 13.03 0.59
N CYS A 154 4.25 11.99 0.52
CA CYS A 154 2.96 12.01 -0.15
C CYS A 154 1.96 11.05 0.56
N PRO A 155 0.89 11.59 1.18
CA PRO A 155 0.74 13.01 1.49
C PRO A 155 1.81 13.46 2.49
N HIS A 156 2.02 14.76 2.62
CA HIS A 156 2.96 15.29 3.62
C HIS A 156 2.41 15.05 5.03
N VAL A 157 2.84 13.97 5.67
CA VAL A 157 2.36 13.57 6.99
C VAL A 157 3.43 12.84 7.78
N SER A 158 3.41 13.05 9.10
CA SER A 158 4.19 12.28 10.08
C SER A 158 3.24 11.45 10.92
N ILE A 159 3.45 10.14 10.99
CA ILE A 159 2.61 9.19 11.71
C ILE A 159 3.46 8.51 12.78
N ARG A 160 3.02 8.50 14.04
CA ARG A 160 3.64 7.68 15.08
C ARG A 160 3.22 6.22 14.90
N VAL A 161 4.17 5.31 15.03
CA VAL A 161 3.90 3.86 14.94
C VAL A 161 2.83 3.44 15.94
N GLY A 162 2.89 3.97 17.18
CA GLY A 162 1.91 3.67 18.23
C GLY A 162 0.47 4.03 17.89
N ASP A 163 0.24 4.99 16.99
CA ASP A 163 -1.10 5.39 16.56
C ASP A 163 -1.74 4.35 15.61
N LEU A 164 -0.95 3.39 15.14
CA LEU A 164 -1.39 2.28 14.29
C LEU A 164 -1.73 0.99 15.08
N ALA A 165 -1.56 0.99 16.40
CA ALA A 165 -1.76 -0.17 17.29
C ALA A 165 -3.23 -0.54 17.48
#